data_37350370994db8ccc0cf3759b41cfd38
#
_entry.id   37350370994db8ccc0cf3759b41cfd38
#
_cell.length_a   1.000
_cell.length_b   1.000
_cell.length_c   1.000
_cell.angle_alpha   90.00
_cell.angle_beta   90.00
_cell.angle_gamma   90.00
#
_symmetry.space_group_name_H-M   'P 1'
#
loop_
_entity.id
_entity.type
_entity.pdbx_description
1 polymer ?
#
loop_
_entity_poly.entity_id
_entity_poly.type
_entity_poly.pdbx_seq_one_letter_code
_entity_poly.pdbx_strand_id
1 'polypeptide(L)'
;MKTLTILRHAKSGWDVQVERDFDRPINKRGARGADLIGQWLKRQKLPVDRIIASPAVRVTETLDIFQPAADLDTIEPHWDRRIYLASAATLIDVIRDTGRDAGHLLISGHNPGLEDLILMLVPESDDDELRGEVEEKLPTSALARLEIDIDDWHDLDVNMARFAAFIRPRDLDPTLAPAMDHD
;
A
#
# COMPACT_ATOMS: atom_id res chain seq x y z
N MET A 1 6.82 -4.74 -19.21
CA MET A 1 5.84 -5.05 -18.13
C MET A 1 6.38 -4.53 -16.81
N LYS A 2 5.60 -3.77 -16.06
CA LYS A 2 5.94 -3.17 -14.74
C LYS A 2 5.06 -3.75 -13.64
N THR A 3 5.47 -3.58 -12.38
CA THR A 3 4.66 -3.96 -11.23
C THR A 3 4.48 -2.78 -10.28
N LEU A 4 3.25 -2.64 -9.76
CA LEU A 4 2.89 -1.66 -8.75
C LEU A 4 2.52 -2.39 -7.45
N THR A 5 3.29 -2.18 -6.40
CA THR A 5 2.97 -2.65 -5.05
C THR A 5 2.34 -1.50 -4.28
N ILE A 6 1.16 -1.72 -3.73
CA ILE A 6 0.36 -0.72 -3.01
C ILE A 6 0.28 -1.16 -1.55
N LEU A 7 0.81 -0.32 -0.64
CA LEU A 7 0.86 -0.58 0.80
C LEU A 7 0.09 0.50 1.55
N ARG A 8 -1.04 0.14 2.18
CA ARG A 8 -1.72 1.06 3.09
C ARG A 8 -0.94 1.19 4.39
N HIS A 9 -0.87 2.42 4.95
CA HIS A 9 -0.25 2.64 6.26
C HIS A 9 -0.79 1.69 7.34
N ALA A 10 0.03 1.39 8.35
CA ALA A 10 -0.30 0.54 9.47
C ALA A 10 -1.35 1.15 10.41
N LYS A 11 -1.94 0.31 11.27
CA LYS A 11 -2.97 0.73 12.22
C LYS A 11 -2.45 1.83 13.13
N SER A 12 -3.14 2.97 13.12
CA SER A 12 -2.92 4.10 14.03
C SER A 12 -4.04 4.16 15.07
N GLY A 13 -3.72 4.70 16.27
CA GLY A 13 -4.68 4.91 17.34
C GLY A 13 -5.05 6.39 17.50
N TRP A 14 -6.05 6.65 18.35
CA TRP A 14 -6.44 7.99 18.81
C TRP A 14 -6.05 8.23 20.27
N ASP A 15 -5.30 7.30 20.83
CA ASP A 15 -4.82 7.27 22.24
C ASP A 15 -3.71 8.30 22.49
N VAL A 16 -3.10 8.82 21.43
CA VAL A 16 -2.11 9.89 21.51
C VAL A 16 -2.76 11.18 21.06
N GLN A 17 -2.73 12.21 21.93
CA GLN A 17 -3.20 13.53 21.55
C GLN A 17 -2.23 14.15 20.54
N VAL A 18 -2.72 14.38 19.33
CA VAL A 18 -2.03 15.11 18.28
C VAL A 18 -2.92 16.25 17.79
N GLU A 19 -2.32 17.38 17.41
CA GLU A 19 -3.07 18.53 16.93
C GLU A 19 -3.62 18.32 15.51
N ARG A 20 -2.94 17.51 14.69
CA ARG A 20 -3.30 17.27 13.30
C ARG A 20 -3.35 15.79 12.99
N ASP A 21 -4.30 15.35 12.18
CA ASP A 21 -4.37 13.97 11.68
C ASP A 21 -3.07 13.52 10.98
N PHE A 22 -2.38 14.43 10.31
CA PHE A 22 -1.09 14.19 9.65
C PHE A 22 -0.03 13.63 10.61
N ASP A 23 0.00 14.08 11.87
CA ASP A 23 1.01 13.74 12.86
C ASP A 23 0.64 12.48 13.69
N ARG A 24 -0.46 11.82 13.40
CA ARG A 24 -0.96 10.66 14.12
C ARG A 24 -0.05 9.44 13.90
N PRO A 25 0.55 8.86 14.99
CA PRO A 25 1.44 7.73 14.89
C PRO A 25 0.70 6.40 14.73
N ILE A 26 1.44 5.34 14.38
CA ILE A 26 0.93 3.97 14.43
C ILE A 26 0.89 3.47 15.88
N ASN A 27 0.09 2.43 16.14
CA ASN A 27 0.06 1.75 17.42
C ASN A 27 0.81 0.39 17.35
N LYS A 28 0.92 -0.30 18.50
CA LYS A 28 1.63 -1.60 18.58
C LYS A 28 1.08 -2.66 17.63
N ARG A 29 -0.25 -2.68 17.43
CA ARG A 29 -0.90 -3.57 16.48
C ARG A 29 -0.51 -3.24 15.04
N GLY A 30 -0.43 -1.95 14.72
CA GLY A 30 0.06 -1.48 13.42
C GLY A 30 1.51 -1.87 13.17
N ALA A 31 2.39 -1.66 14.15
CA ALA A 31 3.79 -2.06 14.07
C ALA A 31 3.96 -3.56 13.77
N ARG A 32 3.19 -4.43 14.44
CA ARG A 32 3.19 -5.87 14.18
C ARG A 32 2.69 -6.18 12.76
N GLY A 33 1.63 -5.52 12.30
CA GLY A 33 1.11 -5.71 10.94
C GLY A 33 2.12 -5.32 9.87
N ALA A 34 2.80 -4.18 10.02
CA ALA A 34 3.84 -3.72 9.10
C ALA A 34 5.02 -4.70 9.02
N ASP A 35 5.49 -5.21 10.15
CA ASP A 35 6.57 -6.20 10.24
C ASP A 35 6.20 -7.51 9.52
N LEU A 36 5.02 -8.05 9.79
CA LEU A 36 4.55 -9.29 9.17
C LEU A 36 4.43 -9.19 7.64
N ILE A 37 3.90 -8.07 7.14
CA ILE A 37 3.76 -7.86 5.70
C ILE A 37 5.14 -7.67 5.04
N GLY A 38 6.07 -6.98 5.68
CA GLY A 38 7.45 -6.87 5.20
C GLY A 38 8.13 -8.25 5.11
N GLN A 39 8.04 -9.06 6.15
CA GLN A 39 8.56 -10.43 6.14
C GLN A 39 7.90 -11.29 5.06
N TRP A 40 6.60 -11.12 4.83
CA TRP A 40 5.90 -11.83 3.75
C TRP A 40 6.47 -11.46 2.39
N LEU A 41 6.61 -10.15 2.10
CA LEU A 41 7.19 -9.66 0.84
C LEU A 41 8.59 -10.26 0.58
N LYS A 42 9.44 -10.27 1.62
CA LYS A 42 10.77 -10.89 1.58
C LYS A 42 10.70 -12.38 1.25
N ARG A 43 9.83 -13.14 1.94
CA ARG A 43 9.66 -14.60 1.70
C ARG A 43 9.19 -14.90 0.29
N GLN A 44 8.34 -14.05 -0.29
CA GLN A 44 7.87 -14.18 -1.67
C GLN A 44 8.93 -13.76 -2.72
N LYS A 45 10.04 -13.16 -2.26
CA LYS A 45 11.12 -12.65 -3.14
C LYS A 45 10.59 -11.68 -4.20
N LEU A 46 9.57 -10.89 -3.85
CA LEU A 46 8.98 -9.92 -4.75
C LEU A 46 9.85 -8.66 -4.81
N PRO A 47 10.35 -8.27 -5.98
CA PRO A 47 11.23 -7.13 -6.10
C PRO A 47 10.50 -5.81 -5.89
N VAL A 48 11.20 -4.85 -5.28
CA VAL A 48 10.88 -3.42 -5.25
C VAL A 48 12.18 -2.68 -5.52
N ASP A 49 12.18 -1.76 -6.46
CA ASP A 49 13.35 -0.97 -6.81
C ASP A 49 13.16 0.54 -6.58
N ARG A 50 11.93 0.97 -6.28
CA ARG A 50 11.58 2.35 -5.94
C ARG A 50 10.39 2.41 -4.98
N ILE A 51 10.46 3.33 -4.01
CA ILE A 51 9.37 3.62 -3.07
C ILE A 51 8.95 5.08 -3.21
N ILE A 52 7.66 5.34 -3.37
CA ILE A 52 7.04 6.67 -3.28
C ILE A 52 6.00 6.65 -2.15
N ALA A 53 5.98 7.68 -1.31
CA ALA A 53 5.17 7.61 -0.11
C ALA A 53 4.68 8.97 0.40
N SER A 54 3.52 8.95 1.08
CA SER A 54 3.03 10.08 1.85
C SER A 54 3.96 10.38 3.03
N PRO A 55 4.31 11.65 3.29
CA PRO A 55 5.13 12.01 4.44
C PRO A 55 4.37 12.08 5.78
N ALA A 56 3.09 11.66 5.84
CA ALA A 56 2.35 11.57 7.09
C ALA A 56 3.01 10.59 8.07
N VAL A 57 3.02 10.91 9.36
CA VAL A 57 3.75 10.16 10.39
C VAL A 57 3.43 8.67 10.37
N ARG A 58 2.14 8.30 10.26
CA ARG A 58 1.76 6.88 10.20
C ARG A 58 2.30 6.12 8.99
N VAL A 59 2.60 6.82 7.87
CA VAL A 59 3.23 6.19 6.70
C VAL A 59 4.74 6.07 6.90
N THR A 60 5.39 7.11 7.42
CA THR A 60 6.84 7.06 7.71
C THR A 60 7.15 5.96 8.70
N GLU A 61 6.42 5.88 9.82
CA GLU A 61 6.58 4.84 10.83
C GLU A 61 6.25 3.43 10.29
N THR A 62 5.29 3.32 9.35
CA THR A 62 5.01 2.04 8.67
C THR A 62 6.23 1.59 7.89
N LEU A 63 6.84 2.49 7.09
CA LEU A 63 8.00 2.16 6.28
C LEU A 63 9.26 1.90 7.12
N ASP A 64 9.45 2.60 8.26
CA ASP A 64 10.55 2.36 9.19
C ASP A 64 10.58 0.92 9.73
N ILE A 65 9.41 0.26 9.79
CA ILE A 65 9.30 -1.15 10.21
C ILE A 65 9.27 -2.10 9.00
N PHE A 66 8.49 -1.74 7.98
CA PHE A 66 8.29 -2.58 6.80
C PHE A 66 9.56 -2.79 5.99
N GLN A 67 10.35 -1.73 5.73
CA GLN A 67 11.53 -1.80 4.87
C GLN A 67 12.59 -2.77 5.41
N PRO A 68 13.03 -2.68 6.69
CA PRO A 68 13.96 -3.66 7.25
C PRO A 68 13.42 -5.10 7.21
N ALA A 69 12.14 -5.28 7.52
CA ALA A 69 11.50 -6.59 7.49
C ALA A 69 11.42 -7.19 6.07
N ALA A 70 11.38 -6.33 5.05
CA ALA A 70 11.31 -6.70 3.64
C ALA A 70 12.68 -6.76 2.93
N ASP A 71 13.81 -6.47 3.62
CA ASP A 71 15.15 -6.28 3.00
C ASP A 71 15.19 -5.12 1.99
N LEU A 72 14.49 -4.03 2.28
CA LEU A 72 14.40 -2.86 1.41
C LEU A 72 15.04 -1.59 2.03
N ASP A 73 15.84 -1.74 3.08
CA ASP A 73 16.43 -0.60 3.83
C ASP A 73 17.40 0.24 3.02
N THR A 74 17.87 -0.26 1.90
CA THR A 74 18.75 0.49 0.99
C THR A 74 18.00 1.39 0.02
N ILE A 75 16.67 1.30 -0.02
CA ILE A 75 15.83 2.12 -0.91
C ILE A 75 15.32 3.32 -0.14
N GLU A 76 15.84 4.51 -0.48
CA GLU A 76 15.35 5.77 0.08
C GLU A 76 13.95 6.11 -0.47
N PRO A 77 12.91 6.26 0.37
CA PRO A 77 11.60 6.65 -0.09
C PRO A 77 11.58 8.06 -0.69
N HIS A 78 10.91 8.21 -1.81
CA HIS A 78 10.56 9.52 -2.34
C HIS A 78 9.27 10.01 -1.66
N TRP A 79 9.39 11.00 -0.78
CA TRP A 79 8.26 11.57 -0.06
C TRP A 79 7.53 12.60 -0.93
N ASP A 80 6.23 12.35 -1.19
CA ASP A 80 5.40 13.25 -1.98
C ASP A 80 4.11 13.63 -1.23
N ARG A 81 3.97 14.91 -0.89
CA ARG A 81 2.82 15.43 -0.14
C ARG A 81 1.49 15.25 -0.87
N ARG A 82 1.50 15.13 -2.19
CA ARG A 82 0.29 14.89 -2.99
C ARG A 82 -0.38 13.57 -2.63
N ILE A 83 0.36 12.59 -2.08
CA ILE A 83 -0.18 11.28 -1.68
C ILE A 83 -1.04 11.37 -0.41
N TYR A 84 -0.84 12.42 0.42
CA TYR A 84 -1.63 12.57 1.65
C TYR A 84 -3.10 12.84 1.33
N LEU A 85 -3.97 11.87 1.70
CA LEU A 85 -5.42 11.89 1.47
C LEU A 85 -5.79 12.16 0.00
N ALA A 86 -5.00 11.66 -0.94
CA ALA A 86 -5.16 11.84 -2.36
C ALA A 86 -6.35 11.06 -2.92
N SER A 87 -6.91 11.56 -4.03
CA SER A 87 -7.78 10.77 -4.90
C SER A 87 -6.99 9.78 -5.74
N ALA A 88 -7.64 8.75 -6.30
CA ALA A 88 -7.02 7.80 -7.22
C ALA A 88 -6.39 8.51 -8.43
N ALA A 89 -7.06 9.50 -9.00
CA ALA A 89 -6.54 10.28 -10.12
C ALA A 89 -5.22 11.00 -9.77
N THR A 90 -5.16 11.64 -8.60
CA THR A 90 -3.93 12.26 -8.10
C THR A 90 -2.81 11.23 -7.91
N LEU A 91 -3.13 10.03 -7.41
CA LEU A 91 -2.14 8.97 -7.24
C LEU A 91 -1.60 8.46 -8.58
N ILE A 92 -2.43 8.36 -9.62
CA ILE A 92 -1.99 8.04 -10.99
C ILE A 92 -1.03 9.11 -11.49
N ASP A 93 -1.34 10.39 -11.32
CA ASP A 93 -0.46 11.48 -11.73
C ASP A 93 0.88 11.45 -10.98
N VAL A 94 0.87 11.19 -9.66
CA VAL A 94 2.10 11.02 -8.88
C VAL A 94 2.93 9.84 -9.40
N ILE A 95 2.32 8.71 -9.72
CA ILE A 95 3.02 7.54 -10.28
C ILE A 95 3.64 7.88 -11.64
N ARG A 96 2.90 8.55 -12.51
CA ARG A 96 3.40 9.00 -13.83
C ARG A 96 4.61 9.93 -13.69
N ASP A 97 4.53 10.91 -12.78
CA ASP A 97 5.57 11.90 -12.56
C ASP A 97 6.83 11.34 -11.90
N THR A 98 6.66 10.40 -10.97
CA THR A 98 7.73 9.98 -10.05
C THR A 98 8.19 8.54 -10.22
N GLY A 99 7.45 7.71 -10.96
CA GLY A 99 7.78 6.30 -11.20
C GLY A 99 9.10 6.10 -11.94
N ARG A 100 9.43 7.04 -12.84
CA ARG A 100 10.66 7.03 -13.63
C ARG A 100 10.87 5.70 -14.35
N ASP A 101 12.10 5.20 -14.35
CA ASP A 101 12.54 3.94 -14.96
C ASP A 101 12.32 2.70 -14.08
N ALA A 102 11.73 2.85 -12.86
CA ALA A 102 11.46 1.73 -11.99
C ALA A 102 10.67 0.63 -12.69
N GLY A 103 11.11 -0.60 -12.57
CA GLY A 103 10.38 -1.79 -13.00
C GLY A 103 9.36 -2.25 -11.96
N HIS A 104 9.68 -2.04 -10.68
CA HIS A 104 8.94 -2.51 -9.53
C HIS A 104 8.73 -1.38 -8.51
N LEU A 105 7.65 -0.62 -8.68
CA LEU A 105 7.32 0.53 -7.85
C LEU A 105 6.49 0.12 -6.64
N LEU A 106 6.80 0.64 -5.46
CA LEU A 106 5.93 0.59 -4.29
C LEU A 106 5.38 1.99 -3.99
N ILE A 107 4.08 2.10 -3.80
CA ILE A 107 3.41 3.31 -3.29
C ILE A 107 2.81 3.04 -1.92
N SER A 108 3.06 3.94 -0.94
CA SER A 108 2.47 3.85 0.40
C SER A 108 1.71 5.13 0.76
N GLY A 109 0.48 4.94 1.25
CA GLY A 109 -0.42 6.06 1.54
C GLY A 109 -1.68 5.66 2.31
N HIS A 110 -2.81 6.20 1.89
CA HIS A 110 -4.06 6.25 2.64
C HIS A 110 -5.27 5.78 1.83
N ASN A 111 -6.29 5.27 2.52
CA ASN A 111 -7.63 5.12 1.98
C ASN A 111 -8.43 6.44 2.14
N PRO A 112 -9.43 6.68 1.29
CA PRO A 112 -9.93 5.76 0.24
C PRO A 112 -9.06 5.73 -1.03
N GLY A 113 -8.12 6.66 -1.20
CA GLY A 113 -7.40 6.83 -2.45
C GLY A 113 -6.67 5.57 -2.95
N LEU A 114 -6.01 4.80 -2.06
CA LEU A 114 -5.33 3.56 -2.48
C LEU A 114 -6.31 2.46 -2.91
N GLU A 115 -7.42 2.32 -2.21
CA GLU A 115 -8.49 1.38 -2.57
C GLU A 115 -9.09 1.75 -3.93
N ASP A 116 -9.48 3.01 -4.09
CA ASP A 116 -10.00 3.54 -5.35
C ASP A 116 -8.98 3.40 -6.50
N LEU A 117 -7.67 3.58 -6.23
CA LEU A 117 -6.61 3.39 -7.22
C LEU A 117 -6.58 1.95 -7.72
N ILE A 118 -6.64 0.96 -6.82
CA ILE A 118 -6.66 -0.45 -7.21
C ILE A 118 -7.87 -0.74 -8.09
N LEU A 119 -9.06 -0.32 -7.64
CA LEU A 119 -10.32 -0.55 -8.34
C LEU A 119 -10.39 0.17 -9.70
N MET A 120 -9.70 1.30 -9.84
CA MET A 120 -9.60 2.05 -11.09
C MET A 120 -8.62 1.39 -12.08
N LEU A 121 -7.51 0.82 -11.59
CA LEU A 121 -6.50 0.19 -12.44
C LEU A 121 -6.87 -1.22 -12.88
N VAL A 122 -7.55 -2.00 -12.02
CA VAL A 122 -7.96 -3.37 -12.32
C VAL A 122 -9.39 -3.36 -12.88
N PRO A 123 -9.61 -3.85 -14.12
CA PRO A 123 -10.95 -3.90 -14.70
C PRO A 123 -11.89 -4.76 -13.87
N GLU A 124 -13.16 -4.43 -13.88
CA GLU A 124 -14.21 -5.24 -13.27
C GLU A 124 -14.34 -6.59 -13.98
N SER A 125 -14.37 -7.66 -13.19
CA SER A 125 -14.53 -9.03 -13.68
C SER A 125 -15.16 -9.88 -12.58
N ASP A 126 -16.18 -10.64 -12.95
CA ASP A 126 -16.88 -11.55 -12.02
C ASP A 126 -15.97 -12.68 -11.48
N ASP A 127 -14.86 -12.97 -12.17
CA ASP A 127 -13.92 -14.03 -11.84
C ASP A 127 -12.72 -13.53 -10.99
N ASP A 128 -12.60 -12.21 -10.70
CA ASP A 128 -11.49 -11.67 -9.93
C ASP A 128 -11.84 -11.57 -8.42
N GLU A 129 -11.63 -12.68 -7.71
CA GLU A 129 -11.86 -12.76 -6.26
C GLU A 129 -11.05 -11.72 -5.47
N LEU A 130 -9.81 -11.43 -5.89
CA LEU A 130 -8.94 -10.47 -5.19
C LEU A 130 -9.47 -9.03 -5.33
N ARG A 131 -10.02 -8.71 -6.50
CA ARG A 131 -10.67 -7.41 -6.69
C ARG A 131 -11.88 -7.26 -5.78
N GLY A 132 -12.72 -8.29 -5.66
CA GLY A 132 -13.86 -8.32 -4.75
C GLY A 132 -13.45 -8.16 -3.28
N GLU A 133 -12.36 -8.77 -2.84
CA GLU A 133 -11.84 -8.62 -1.48
C GLU A 133 -11.36 -7.19 -1.18
N VAL A 134 -10.74 -6.50 -2.16
CA VAL A 134 -10.34 -5.10 -2.04
C VAL A 134 -11.56 -4.17 -2.04
N GLU A 135 -12.56 -4.46 -2.87
CA GLU A 135 -13.82 -3.71 -2.93
C GLU A 135 -14.57 -3.77 -1.60
N GLU A 136 -14.54 -4.93 -0.91
CA GLU A 136 -15.02 -5.04 0.45
C GLU A 136 -14.20 -4.17 1.40
N LYS A 137 -12.87 -4.30 1.40
CA LYS A 137 -11.96 -3.47 2.19
C LYS A 137 -10.48 -3.70 1.89
N LEU A 138 -9.73 -2.60 1.71
CA LEU A 138 -8.28 -2.57 1.82
C LEU A 138 -7.89 -2.18 3.27
N PRO A 139 -7.61 -3.11 4.19
CA PRO A 139 -7.33 -2.77 5.60
C PRO A 139 -5.94 -2.16 5.79
N THR A 140 -5.67 -1.60 6.98
CA THR A 140 -4.35 -1.09 7.35
C THR A 140 -3.29 -2.17 7.27
N SER A 141 -2.09 -1.81 6.82
CA SER A 141 -0.98 -2.71 6.45
C SER A 141 -1.30 -3.72 5.34
N ALA A 142 -2.47 -3.69 4.70
CA ALA A 142 -2.69 -4.54 3.54
C ALA A 142 -1.76 -4.13 2.39
N LEU A 143 -1.31 -5.15 1.66
CA LEU A 143 -0.49 -5.00 0.48
C LEU A 143 -1.19 -5.65 -0.70
N ALA A 144 -1.35 -4.88 -1.78
CA ALA A 144 -1.78 -5.37 -3.09
C ALA A 144 -0.61 -5.24 -4.08
N ARG A 145 -0.43 -6.23 -4.95
CA ARG A 145 0.53 -6.17 -6.04
C ARG A 145 -0.17 -6.35 -7.35
N LEU A 146 0.07 -5.41 -8.25
CA LEU A 146 -0.51 -5.36 -9.58
C LEU A 146 0.59 -5.53 -10.64
N GLU A 147 0.27 -6.22 -11.71
CA GLU A 147 1.08 -6.30 -12.93
C GLU A 147 0.42 -5.47 -14.01
N ILE A 148 1.24 -4.68 -14.74
CA ILE A 148 0.78 -3.72 -15.73
C ILE A 148 1.63 -3.87 -16.99
N ASP A 149 1.00 -4.09 -18.12
CA ASP A 149 1.70 -4.28 -19.40
C ASP A 149 2.01 -2.93 -20.06
N ILE A 150 2.93 -2.19 -19.44
CA ILE A 150 3.47 -0.91 -19.91
C ILE A 150 4.99 -0.93 -19.85
N ASP A 151 5.65 -0.10 -20.64
CA ASP A 151 7.09 0.12 -20.63
C ASP A 151 7.46 1.40 -19.87
N ASP A 152 6.58 2.40 -19.85
CA ASP A 152 6.76 3.67 -19.16
C ASP A 152 5.58 3.94 -18.20
N TRP A 153 5.89 4.49 -17.00
CA TRP A 153 4.85 4.87 -16.05
C TRP A 153 3.96 6.03 -16.54
N HIS A 154 4.43 6.82 -17.49
CA HIS A 154 3.61 7.85 -18.15
C HIS A 154 2.41 7.27 -18.91
N ASP A 155 2.50 6.01 -19.33
CA ASP A 155 1.43 5.30 -20.04
C ASP A 155 0.39 4.66 -19.10
N LEU A 156 0.61 4.75 -17.78
CA LEU A 156 -0.33 4.19 -16.80
C LEU A 156 -1.71 4.83 -16.96
N ASP A 157 -2.75 4.00 -17.16
CA ASP A 157 -4.13 4.46 -17.26
C ASP A 157 -5.09 3.46 -16.62
N VAL A 158 -6.37 3.77 -16.60
CA VAL A 158 -7.43 2.93 -16.03
C VAL A 158 -7.55 1.57 -16.73
N ASN A 159 -7.97 0.55 -16.01
CA ASN A 159 -8.23 -0.78 -16.54
C ASN A 159 -7.02 -1.48 -17.21
N MET A 160 -5.78 -1.13 -16.82
CA MET A 160 -4.56 -1.69 -17.41
C MET A 160 -3.88 -2.73 -16.52
N ALA A 161 -4.33 -2.90 -15.28
CA ALA A 161 -3.68 -3.78 -14.32
C ALA A 161 -4.42 -5.09 -14.11
N ARG A 162 -3.67 -6.10 -13.64
CA ARG A 162 -4.20 -7.33 -13.10
C ARG A 162 -3.59 -7.61 -11.73
N PHE A 163 -4.33 -8.30 -10.86
CA PHE A 163 -3.79 -8.73 -9.58
C PHE A 163 -2.70 -9.78 -9.75
N ALA A 164 -1.60 -9.60 -8.99
CA ALA A 164 -0.58 -10.62 -8.80
C ALA A 164 -0.59 -11.17 -7.36
N ALA A 165 -0.95 -10.32 -6.36
CA ALA A 165 -1.11 -10.74 -4.98
C ALA A 165 -1.95 -9.73 -4.19
N PHE A 166 -2.63 -10.24 -3.17
CA PHE A 166 -3.24 -9.44 -2.11
C PHE A 166 -3.04 -10.15 -0.78
N ILE A 167 -2.58 -9.41 0.24
CA ILE A 167 -2.29 -9.97 1.56
C ILE A 167 -2.63 -8.95 2.65
N ARG A 168 -3.27 -9.44 3.71
CA ARG A 168 -3.65 -8.63 4.89
C ARG A 168 -2.91 -9.17 6.12
N PRO A 169 -2.63 -8.34 7.13
CA PRO A 169 -2.02 -8.83 8.37
C PRO A 169 -2.77 -10.02 9.00
N ARG A 170 -4.10 -10.02 8.95
CA ARG A 170 -4.96 -11.09 9.48
C ARG A 170 -4.78 -12.44 8.78
N ASP A 171 -4.32 -12.44 7.53
CA ASP A 171 -4.05 -13.67 6.77
C ASP A 171 -2.75 -14.34 7.23
N LEU A 172 -1.85 -13.57 7.86
CA LEU A 172 -0.58 -14.03 8.43
C LEU A 172 -0.66 -14.28 9.94
N ASP A 173 -1.49 -13.52 10.64
CA ASP A 173 -1.75 -13.65 12.07
C ASP A 173 -3.23 -13.37 12.37
N PRO A 174 -4.04 -14.42 12.59
CA PRO A 174 -5.47 -14.27 12.85
C PRO A 174 -5.81 -13.38 14.06
N THR A 175 -4.88 -13.20 15.02
CA THR A 175 -5.08 -12.30 16.18
C THR A 175 -5.16 -10.83 15.76
N LEU A 176 -4.75 -10.51 14.53
CA LEU A 176 -4.86 -9.19 13.93
C LEU A 176 -6.18 -9.00 13.14
N ALA A 177 -7.09 -9.95 13.15
CA ALA A 177 -8.44 -9.73 12.64
C ALA A 177 -9.17 -8.66 13.50
N PRO A 178 -10.09 -7.88 12.91
CA PRO A 178 -10.96 -7.01 13.70
C PRO A 178 -11.65 -7.82 14.78
N ALA A 179 -11.83 -7.25 15.98
CA ALA A 179 -12.70 -7.86 16.98
C ALA A 179 -14.09 -8.05 16.35
N MET A 180 -14.66 -9.24 16.45
CA MET A 180 -16.06 -9.42 16.12
C MET A 180 -16.84 -8.64 17.16
N ASP A 181 -17.54 -7.58 16.74
CA ASP A 181 -18.54 -6.92 17.57
C ASP A 181 -19.63 -7.97 17.81
N HIS A 182 -19.66 -8.51 19.00
CA HIS A 182 -20.76 -9.31 19.48
C HIS A 182 -21.86 -8.29 19.89
N ASP A 183 -22.82 -8.08 19.00
CA ASP A 183 -24.11 -7.51 19.38
C ASP A 183 -24.85 -8.46 20.35
#